data_5f45b841a493e673f53ae6220060a4cc
#
_entry.id   5f45b841a493e673f53ae6220060a4cc
#
_cell.length_a   1.000
_cell.length_b   1.000
_cell.length_c   1.000
_cell.angle_alpha   90.00
_cell.angle_beta   90.00
_cell.angle_gamma   90.00
#
_symmetry.space_group_name_H-M   'P 1'
#
loop_
_entity.id
_entity.type
_entity.pdbx_description
1 polymer ?
#
loop_
_entity_poly.entity_id
_entity_poly.type
_entity_poly.pdbx_seq_one_letter_code
_entity_poly.pdbx_strand_id
1 'polypeptide(L)'
;HTSIHDATKAASEVVKLGENPKLSGIMYPLMQALDEEYLGADVQYGGVDQRKILMYAREYLPKVGYKPRVEFMTPLIPGLIGKKMSASDPKSKIDLLDDEETVREKIKGAYAEAGVVQDNGVLAFLQYVIMTLKKDRKEKFVVERTAKFGGNLMFSSYEELEKFYVEKKLHPLDLKQAVAREINVLLAPFRKNQVKLEKMAKEGYA
;
A
#
# COMPACT_ATOMS: atom_id res chain seq x y z
N HIS A 1 24.77 21.24 11.09
CA HIS A 1 24.52 21.26 9.65
C HIS A 1 23.03 21.33 9.30
N THR A 2 22.14 21.04 10.25
CA THR A 2 20.67 21.03 10.07
C THR A 2 20.03 22.21 10.78
N SER A 3 19.11 22.90 10.11
CA SER A 3 18.25 23.91 10.73
C SER A 3 17.00 23.27 11.34
N ILE A 4 16.35 23.97 12.30
CA ILE A 4 15.04 23.56 12.84
C ILE A 4 14.00 23.49 11.69
N HIS A 5 14.08 24.41 10.72
CA HIS A 5 13.20 24.42 9.56
C HIS A 5 13.31 23.11 8.74
N ASP A 6 14.53 22.67 8.45
CA ASP A 6 14.75 21.47 7.63
C ASP A 6 14.31 20.20 8.36
N ALA A 7 14.62 20.10 9.66
CA ALA A 7 14.17 19.00 10.49
C ALA A 7 12.62 18.94 10.59
N THR A 8 11.97 20.09 10.76
CA THR A 8 10.51 20.21 10.80
C THR A 8 9.89 19.82 9.46
N LYS A 9 10.48 20.28 8.35
CA LYS A 9 10.05 19.91 7.00
C LYS A 9 10.17 18.41 6.75
N ALA A 10 11.26 17.81 7.18
CA ALA A 10 11.46 16.36 7.06
C ALA A 10 10.41 15.56 7.86
N ALA A 11 10.04 16.03 9.06
CA ALA A 11 9.06 15.39 9.93
C ALA A 11 7.60 15.53 9.46
N SER A 12 7.27 16.50 8.61
CA SER A 12 5.90 16.99 8.39
C SER A 12 4.88 15.97 7.86
N GLU A 13 5.31 14.90 7.21
CA GLU A 13 4.41 13.83 6.71
C GLU A 13 4.17 12.72 7.73
N VAL A 14 5.12 12.49 8.62
CA VAL A 14 5.11 11.33 9.53
C VAL A 14 4.83 11.71 10.98
N VAL A 15 5.07 12.96 11.36
CA VAL A 15 4.86 13.47 12.72
C VAL A 15 3.77 14.54 12.72
N LYS A 16 2.79 14.38 13.62
CA LYS A 16 1.78 15.43 13.88
C LYS A 16 2.42 16.50 14.75
N LEU A 17 2.98 17.54 14.12
CA LEU A 17 3.74 18.57 14.83
C LEU A 17 2.84 19.53 15.64
N GLY A 18 1.62 19.86 15.17
CA GLY A 18 0.73 20.81 15.85
C GLY A 18 1.33 22.21 16.00
N GLU A 19 0.70 23.05 16.85
CA GLU A 19 1.17 24.42 17.12
C GLU A 19 2.38 24.45 18.07
N ASN A 20 2.52 23.45 18.93
CA ASN A 20 3.64 23.33 19.87
C ASN A 20 4.32 21.96 19.73
N PRO A 21 5.18 21.78 18.70
CA PRO A 21 5.80 20.51 18.40
C PRO A 21 6.79 20.08 19.48
N LYS A 22 6.71 18.81 19.90
CA LYS A 22 7.69 18.24 20.83
C LYS A 22 9.04 18.11 20.13
N LEU A 23 10.12 18.39 20.85
CA LEU A 23 11.49 18.26 20.34
C LEU A 23 11.76 16.83 19.80
N SER A 24 11.25 15.79 20.45
CA SER A 24 11.36 14.41 19.99
C SER A 24 10.79 14.19 18.59
N GLY A 25 9.66 14.86 18.24
CA GLY A 25 9.08 14.79 16.91
C GLY A 25 9.95 15.45 15.83
N ILE A 26 10.67 16.52 16.20
CA ILE A 26 11.61 17.20 15.29
C ILE A 26 12.91 16.40 15.15
N MET A 27 13.36 15.72 16.20
CA MET A 27 14.57 14.89 16.18
C MET A 27 14.37 13.55 15.45
N TYR A 28 13.13 13.05 15.39
CA TYR A 28 12.82 11.75 14.79
C TYR A 28 13.40 11.56 13.36
N PRO A 29 13.20 12.49 12.40
CA PRO A 29 13.76 12.32 11.06
C PRO A 29 15.28 12.31 11.01
N LEU A 30 15.95 13.00 11.95
CA LEU A 30 17.41 12.99 12.04
C LEU A 30 17.91 11.62 12.51
N MET A 31 17.24 11.02 13.50
CA MET A 31 17.56 9.69 13.98
C MET A 31 17.34 8.64 12.90
N GLN A 32 16.20 8.68 12.20
CA GLN A 32 15.90 7.77 11.09
C GLN A 32 16.94 7.91 9.96
N ALA A 33 17.39 9.13 9.64
CA ALA A 33 18.43 9.32 8.65
C ALA A 33 19.76 8.69 9.06
N LEU A 34 20.13 8.77 10.35
CA LEU A 34 21.35 8.15 10.88
C LEU A 34 21.27 6.62 10.91
N ASP A 35 20.07 6.04 11.01
CA ASP A 35 19.89 4.57 10.95
C ASP A 35 20.46 3.99 9.65
N GLU A 36 20.41 4.73 8.54
CA GLU A 36 21.00 4.29 7.27
C GLU A 36 22.51 4.00 7.37
N GLU A 37 23.23 4.81 8.14
CA GLU A 37 24.67 4.62 8.36
C GLU A 37 24.94 3.53 9.39
N TYR A 38 24.30 3.61 10.56
CA TYR A 38 24.57 2.70 11.69
C TYR A 38 24.10 1.27 11.44
N LEU A 39 23.08 1.07 10.61
CA LEU A 39 22.64 -0.26 10.14
C LEU A 39 23.42 -0.78 8.94
N GLY A 40 24.31 0.06 8.35
CA GLY A 40 25.09 -0.31 7.18
C GLY A 40 24.21 -0.57 5.93
N ALA A 41 23.10 0.15 5.80
CA ALA A 41 22.17 -0.02 4.70
C ALA A 41 22.77 0.54 3.39
N ASP A 42 22.61 -0.19 2.28
CA ASP A 42 22.93 0.31 0.93
C ASP A 42 21.70 0.90 0.25
N VAL A 43 20.53 0.40 0.58
CA VAL A 43 19.22 0.82 0.05
C VAL A 43 18.25 1.09 1.18
N GLN A 44 17.62 2.24 1.17
CA GLN A 44 16.52 2.59 2.07
C GLN A 44 15.18 2.39 1.36
N TYR A 45 14.34 1.52 1.92
CA TYR A 45 13.04 1.18 1.36
C TYR A 45 11.91 1.73 2.24
N GLY A 46 10.95 2.41 1.64
CA GLY A 46 9.80 2.94 2.39
C GLY A 46 8.63 3.34 1.50
N GLY A 47 7.52 3.73 2.12
CA GLY A 47 6.40 4.35 1.43
C GLY A 47 6.74 5.79 1.01
N VAL A 48 5.99 6.33 0.06
CA VAL A 48 6.17 7.72 -0.42
C VAL A 48 5.93 8.76 0.69
N ASP A 49 5.23 8.41 1.76
CA ASP A 49 5.08 9.23 2.98
C ASP A 49 6.41 9.45 3.71
N GLN A 50 7.38 8.57 3.54
CA GLN A 50 8.74 8.69 4.08
C GLN A 50 9.65 9.58 3.22
N ARG A 51 9.18 10.00 2.04
CA ARG A 51 10.01 10.71 1.05
C ARG A 51 10.76 11.90 1.61
N LYS A 52 10.13 12.69 2.48
CA LYS A 52 10.78 13.90 3.04
C LYS A 52 11.96 13.54 3.94
N ILE A 53 11.86 12.46 4.74
CA ILE A 53 12.96 11.99 5.58
C ILE A 53 14.06 11.39 4.71
N LEU A 54 13.71 10.57 3.72
CA LEU A 54 14.69 9.96 2.82
C LEU A 54 15.46 11.00 2.02
N MET A 55 14.77 12.03 1.52
CA MET A 55 15.46 13.15 0.84
C MET A 55 16.31 13.99 1.80
N TYR A 56 15.87 14.15 3.06
CA TYR A 56 16.66 14.78 4.09
C TYR A 56 17.95 13.98 4.35
N ALA A 57 17.86 12.65 4.51
CA ALA A 57 19.02 11.77 4.67
C ALA A 57 20.01 11.93 3.51
N ARG A 58 19.51 11.86 2.27
CA ARG A 58 20.31 12.03 1.05
C ARG A 58 21.04 13.36 0.98
N GLU A 59 20.44 14.45 1.49
CA GLU A 59 21.02 15.80 1.47
C GLU A 59 22.02 16.01 2.62
N TYR A 60 21.72 15.49 3.82
CA TYR A 60 22.44 15.84 5.04
C TYR A 60 23.51 14.84 5.46
N LEU A 61 23.37 13.55 5.15
CA LEU A 61 24.40 12.55 5.48
C LEU A 61 25.76 12.90 4.88
N PRO A 62 25.88 13.37 3.63
CA PRO A 62 27.17 13.80 3.06
C PRO A 62 27.80 14.99 3.81
N LYS A 63 26.99 15.88 4.39
CA LYS A 63 27.49 17.04 5.14
C LYS A 63 28.18 16.67 6.46
N VAL A 64 27.95 15.44 6.94
CA VAL A 64 28.58 14.87 8.13
C VAL A 64 29.54 13.70 7.83
N GLY A 65 29.91 13.55 6.56
CA GLY A 65 30.94 12.59 6.13
C GLY A 65 30.41 11.19 5.79
N TYR A 66 29.09 10.98 5.74
CA TYR A 66 28.49 9.71 5.37
C TYR A 66 28.09 9.67 3.89
N LYS A 67 27.93 8.45 3.34
CA LYS A 67 27.52 8.27 1.95
C LYS A 67 25.99 8.38 1.81
N PRO A 68 25.47 8.99 0.73
CA PRO A 68 24.05 8.90 0.42
C PRO A 68 23.69 7.48 -0.02
N ARG A 69 22.48 7.02 0.31
CA ARG A 69 21.96 5.70 -0.08
C ARG A 69 21.05 5.80 -1.29
N VAL A 70 20.69 4.63 -1.82
CA VAL A 70 19.63 4.51 -2.82
C VAL A 70 18.29 4.53 -2.11
N GLU A 71 17.44 5.50 -2.46
CA GLU A 71 16.10 5.65 -1.91
C GLU A 71 15.09 4.94 -2.81
N PHE A 72 14.46 3.89 -2.30
CA PHE A 72 13.43 3.15 -3.03
C PHE A 72 12.07 3.35 -2.36
N MET A 73 11.15 4.00 -3.07
CA MET A 73 9.84 4.38 -2.52
C MET A 73 8.71 3.69 -3.26
N THR A 74 7.74 3.17 -2.48
CA THR A 74 6.51 2.59 -3.01
C THR A 74 5.34 3.55 -2.86
N PRO A 75 4.35 3.49 -3.78
CA PRO A 75 3.11 4.23 -3.62
C PRO A 75 2.35 3.78 -2.38
N LEU A 76 1.56 4.69 -1.77
CA LEU A 76 0.63 4.34 -0.71
C LEU A 76 -0.64 3.75 -1.32
N ILE A 77 -1.10 2.63 -0.77
CA ILE A 77 -2.38 2.04 -1.11
C ILE A 77 -3.43 2.59 -0.15
N PRO A 78 -4.50 3.25 -0.64
CA PRO A 78 -5.60 3.68 0.20
C PRO A 78 -6.27 2.51 0.93
N GLY A 79 -6.87 2.79 2.09
CA GLY A 79 -7.66 1.79 2.80
C GLY A 79 -8.94 1.44 2.04
N LEU A 80 -9.51 0.28 2.34
CA LEU A 80 -10.73 -0.20 1.67
C LEU A 80 -11.94 0.69 1.92
N ILE A 81 -12.04 1.32 3.11
CA ILE A 81 -13.21 2.11 3.54
C ILE A 81 -12.91 3.60 3.73
N GLY A 82 -11.74 4.07 3.32
CA GLY A 82 -11.35 5.46 3.52
C GLY A 82 -10.01 5.78 2.90
N LYS A 83 -9.60 7.05 3.04
CA LYS A 83 -8.37 7.57 2.42
C LYS A 83 -7.09 6.91 2.93
N LYS A 84 -7.05 6.53 4.20
CA LYS A 84 -5.86 5.95 4.84
C LYS A 84 -6.15 4.56 5.39
N MET A 85 -5.32 3.59 5.01
CA MET A 85 -5.29 2.28 5.66
C MET A 85 -4.83 2.43 7.11
N SER A 86 -5.52 1.76 8.04
CA SER A 86 -5.16 1.77 9.47
C SER A 86 -4.93 0.36 9.98
N ALA A 87 -3.82 0.14 10.67
CA ALA A 87 -3.53 -1.14 11.31
C ALA A 87 -4.55 -1.49 12.41
N SER A 88 -5.10 -0.47 13.08
CA SER A 88 -6.09 -0.62 14.16
C SER A 88 -7.53 -0.79 13.66
N ASP A 89 -7.80 -0.62 12.36
CA ASP A 89 -9.12 -0.83 11.77
C ASP A 89 -9.10 -2.04 10.83
N PRO A 90 -9.59 -3.22 11.29
CA PRO A 90 -9.59 -4.44 10.51
C PRO A 90 -10.38 -4.36 9.20
N LYS A 91 -11.36 -3.44 9.10
CA LYS A 91 -12.17 -3.25 7.88
C LYS A 91 -11.45 -2.45 6.81
N SER A 92 -10.42 -1.70 7.18
CA SER A 92 -9.66 -0.85 6.24
C SER A 92 -8.59 -1.62 5.46
N LYS A 93 -8.30 -2.87 5.83
CA LYS A 93 -7.20 -3.68 5.28
C LYS A 93 -7.60 -5.14 5.06
N ILE A 94 -6.82 -5.84 4.22
CA ILE A 94 -6.84 -7.30 4.12
C ILE A 94 -5.66 -7.84 4.93
N ASP A 95 -5.95 -8.74 5.86
CA ASP A 95 -4.91 -9.46 6.61
C ASP A 95 -4.54 -10.77 5.89
N LEU A 96 -3.28 -11.22 6.04
CA LEU A 96 -2.79 -12.43 5.38
C LEU A 96 -3.53 -13.70 5.80
N LEU A 97 -4.14 -13.70 6.98
CA LEU A 97 -4.89 -14.82 7.54
C LEU A 97 -6.42 -14.66 7.41
N ASP A 98 -6.90 -13.62 6.73
CA ASP A 98 -8.33 -13.51 6.43
C ASP A 98 -8.80 -14.74 5.63
N ASP A 99 -9.91 -15.34 6.05
CA ASP A 99 -10.55 -16.40 5.29
C ASP A 99 -11.22 -15.86 4.01
N GLU A 100 -11.71 -16.77 3.16
CA GLU A 100 -12.26 -16.39 1.87
C GLU A 100 -13.49 -15.51 1.98
N GLU A 101 -14.35 -15.77 2.97
CA GLU A 101 -15.58 -15.01 3.17
C GLU A 101 -15.29 -13.62 3.73
N THR A 102 -14.40 -13.53 4.71
CA THR A 102 -13.92 -12.25 5.26
C THR A 102 -13.35 -11.35 4.16
N VAL A 103 -12.54 -11.90 3.25
CA VAL A 103 -12.03 -11.14 2.09
C VAL A 103 -13.17 -10.66 1.20
N ARG A 104 -14.14 -11.53 0.88
CA ARG A 104 -15.30 -11.15 0.05
C ARG A 104 -16.11 -10.03 0.70
N GLU A 105 -16.39 -10.12 1.99
CA GLU A 105 -17.14 -9.10 2.73
C GLU A 105 -16.39 -7.77 2.82
N LYS A 106 -15.11 -7.78 3.14
CA LYS A 106 -14.26 -6.58 3.18
C LYS A 106 -14.23 -5.87 1.82
N ILE A 107 -13.99 -6.61 0.73
CA ILE A 107 -13.97 -6.04 -0.62
C ILE A 107 -15.38 -5.59 -1.06
N LYS A 108 -16.44 -6.33 -0.71
CA LYS A 108 -17.83 -5.91 -0.96
C LYS A 108 -18.15 -4.58 -0.29
N GLY A 109 -17.75 -4.41 0.98
CA GLY A 109 -17.94 -3.18 1.75
C GLY A 109 -16.97 -2.04 1.40
N ALA A 110 -15.92 -2.29 0.62
CA ALA A 110 -14.93 -1.29 0.27
C ALA A 110 -15.54 -0.12 -0.53
N TYR A 111 -14.92 1.07 -0.41
CA TYR A 111 -15.31 2.21 -1.25
C TYR A 111 -14.89 1.96 -2.70
N ALA A 112 -15.85 2.06 -3.63
CA ALA A 112 -15.60 2.01 -5.06
C ALA A 112 -16.81 2.64 -5.78
N GLU A 113 -16.79 3.95 -5.96
CA GLU A 113 -17.80 4.68 -6.70
C GLU A 113 -17.57 4.53 -8.21
N ALA A 114 -18.67 4.37 -8.98
CA ALA A 114 -18.61 4.13 -10.42
C ALA A 114 -17.94 5.30 -11.17
N GLY A 115 -16.83 5.02 -11.85
CA GLY A 115 -16.08 6.01 -12.62
C GLY A 115 -15.08 6.84 -11.79
N VAL A 116 -15.01 6.63 -10.46
CA VAL A 116 -14.10 7.38 -9.58
C VAL A 116 -12.88 6.52 -9.23
N VAL A 117 -11.71 7.00 -9.62
CA VAL A 117 -10.41 6.33 -9.37
C VAL A 117 -9.77 6.83 -8.08
N GLN A 118 -9.94 8.11 -7.78
CA GLN A 118 -9.31 8.74 -6.61
C GLN A 118 -9.78 8.08 -5.30
N ASP A 119 -8.84 7.86 -4.39
CA ASP A 119 -9.06 7.27 -3.06
C ASP A 119 -9.75 5.87 -3.10
N ASN A 120 -9.69 5.19 -4.25
CA ASN A 120 -10.29 3.88 -4.47
C ASN A 120 -9.27 2.77 -4.13
N GLY A 121 -9.34 2.24 -2.90
CA GLY A 121 -8.44 1.18 -2.43
C GLY A 121 -8.53 -0.12 -3.22
N VAL A 122 -9.69 -0.43 -3.80
CA VAL A 122 -9.88 -1.63 -4.64
C VAL A 122 -9.09 -1.50 -5.94
N LEU A 123 -9.18 -0.34 -6.62
CA LEU A 123 -8.42 -0.06 -7.84
C LEU A 123 -6.92 0.03 -7.56
N ALA A 124 -6.52 0.66 -6.46
CA ALA A 124 -5.11 0.77 -6.10
C ALA A 124 -4.50 -0.61 -5.80
N PHE A 125 -5.20 -1.48 -5.07
CA PHE A 125 -4.75 -2.85 -4.83
C PHE A 125 -4.67 -3.65 -6.14
N LEU A 126 -5.67 -3.50 -7.00
CA LEU A 126 -5.65 -4.11 -8.34
C LEU A 126 -4.42 -3.65 -9.13
N GLN A 127 -4.16 -2.35 -9.19
CA GLN A 127 -3.05 -1.76 -9.94
C GLN A 127 -1.69 -2.26 -9.45
N TYR A 128 -1.42 -2.02 -8.17
CA TYR A 128 -0.07 -2.19 -7.63
C TYR A 128 0.27 -3.63 -7.23
N VAL A 129 -0.74 -4.47 -6.97
CA VAL A 129 -0.50 -5.86 -6.57
C VAL A 129 -0.95 -6.82 -7.67
N ILE A 130 -2.25 -6.88 -7.98
CA ILE A 130 -2.80 -7.92 -8.85
C ILE A 130 -2.27 -7.78 -10.28
N MET A 131 -2.36 -6.59 -10.88
CA MET A 131 -1.95 -6.38 -12.27
C MET A 131 -0.43 -6.51 -12.44
N THR A 132 0.35 -6.13 -11.41
CA THR A 132 1.81 -6.36 -11.41
C THR A 132 2.12 -7.85 -11.48
N LEU A 133 1.49 -8.67 -10.64
CA LEU A 133 1.68 -10.12 -10.64
C LEU A 133 1.17 -10.78 -11.94
N LYS A 134 0.02 -10.31 -12.47
CA LYS A 134 -0.50 -10.80 -13.76
C LYS A 134 0.46 -10.50 -14.89
N LYS A 135 1.04 -9.29 -14.93
CA LYS A 135 2.04 -8.90 -15.92
C LYS A 135 3.28 -9.79 -15.86
N ASP A 136 3.81 -10.05 -14.67
CA ASP A 136 4.99 -10.91 -14.48
C ASP A 136 4.72 -12.35 -14.96
N ARG A 137 3.50 -12.84 -14.75
CA ARG A 137 3.06 -14.17 -15.17
C ARG A 137 2.56 -14.23 -16.62
N LYS A 138 2.50 -13.10 -17.34
CA LYS A 138 1.91 -12.96 -18.67
C LYS A 138 0.44 -13.41 -18.73
N GLU A 139 -0.30 -13.19 -17.66
CA GLU A 139 -1.72 -13.51 -17.51
C GLU A 139 -2.57 -12.24 -17.67
N LYS A 140 -3.84 -12.44 -18.09
CA LYS A 140 -4.84 -11.37 -18.13
C LYS A 140 -5.66 -11.34 -16.84
N PHE A 141 -6.11 -10.15 -16.46
CA PHE A 141 -7.12 -10.00 -15.42
C PHE A 141 -8.50 -10.21 -16.03
N VAL A 142 -9.29 -11.11 -15.45
CA VAL A 142 -10.61 -11.49 -15.96
C VAL A 142 -11.70 -11.04 -15.00
N VAL A 143 -12.66 -10.28 -15.52
CA VAL A 143 -13.91 -9.95 -14.83
C VAL A 143 -15.02 -10.81 -15.42
N GLU A 144 -15.50 -11.76 -14.61
CA GLU A 144 -16.57 -12.66 -15.02
C GLU A 144 -17.92 -11.96 -14.90
N ARG A 145 -18.70 -12.01 -15.98
CA ARG A 145 -20.06 -11.45 -16.05
C ARG A 145 -20.96 -12.38 -16.85
N THR A 146 -22.25 -12.36 -16.51
CA THR A 146 -23.23 -13.10 -17.30
C THR A 146 -23.40 -12.48 -18.70
N ALA A 147 -23.88 -13.28 -19.64
CA ALA A 147 -24.16 -12.82 -21.02
C ALA A 147 -25.12 -11.62 -21.06
N LYS A 148 -26.05 -11.50 -20.09
CA LYS A 148 -26.97 -10.37 -19.91
C LYS A 148 -26.24 -9.03 -19.77
N PHE A 149 -25.03 -9.05 -19.18
CA PHE A 149 -24.20 -7.86 -18.96
C PHE A 149 -23.02 -7.76 -19.94
N GLY A 150 -23.11 -8.43 -21.09
CA GLY A 150 -22.11 -8.38 -22.16
C GLY A 150 -20.99 -9.42 -22.05
N GLY A 151 -21.11 -10.40 -21.13
CA GLY A 151 -20.10 -11.46 -20.96
C GLY A 151 -18.81 -10.98 -20.27
N ASN A 152 -17.84 -11.87 -20.22
CA ASN A 152 -16.57 -11.64 -19.53
C ASN A 152 -15.75 -10.51 -20.17
N LEU A 153 -15.08 -9.71 -19.32
CA LEU A 153 -14.07 -8.75 -19.75
C LEU A 153 -12.68 -9.28 -19.40
N MET A 154 -11.72 -9.02 -20.28
CA MET A 154 -10.32 -9.42 -20.08
C MET A 154 -9.42 -8.21 -20.33
N PHE A 155 -8.54 -7.91 -19.35
CA PHE A 155 -7.65 -6.78 -19.40
C PHE A 155 -6.20 -7.23 -19.36
N SER A 156 -5.38 -6.68 -20.25
CA SER A 156 -3.94 -6.94 -20.32
C SER A 156 -3.13 -5.91 -19.55
N SER A 157 -3.70 -4.73 -19.28
CA SER A 157 -3.07 -3.67 -18.49
C SER A 157 -4.07 -2.98 -17.58
N TYR A 158 -3.55 -2.31 -16.54
CA TYR A 158 -4.36 -1.52 -15.62
C TYR A 158 -4.99 -0.32 -16.33
N GLU A 159 -4.27 0.33 -17.22
CA GLU A 159 -4.72 1.52 -17.97
C GLU A 159 -5.95 1.22 -18.82
N GLU A 160 -5.99 0.03 -19.46
CA GLU A 160 -7.15 -0.45 -20.20
C GLU A 160 -8.37 -0.61 -19.28
N LEU A 161 -8.19 -1.26 -18.12
CA LEU A 161 -9.24 -1.45 -17.14
C LEU A 161 -9.73 -0.13 -16.55
N GLU A 162 -8.81 0.75 -16.16
CA GLU A 162 -9.13 2.06 -15.60
C GLU A 162 -9.99 2.88 -16.55
N LYS A 163 -9.66 2.90 -17.86
CA LYS A 163 -10.45 3.56 -18.88
C LYS A 163 -11.89 3.02 -18.91
N PHE A 164 -12.06 1.69 -18.91
CA PHE A 164 -13.39 1.06 -18.84
C PHE A 164 -14.15 1.43 -17.58
N TYR A 165 -13.46 1.53 -16.45
CA TYR A 165 -14.06 1.92 -15.18
C TYR A 165 -14.51 3.39 -15.18
N VAL A 166 -13.66 4.30 -15.64
CA VAL A 166 -13.97 5.74 -15.76
C VAL A 166 -15.14 5.97 -16.72
N GLU A 167 -15.18 5.25 -17.84
CA GLU A 167 -16.30 5.28 -18.81
C GLU A 167 -17.57 4.58 -18.29
N LYS A 168 -17.56 4.07 -17.04
CA LYS A 168 -18.67 3.34 -16.40
C LYS A 168 -19.11 2.07 -17.16
N LYS A 169 -18.24 1.51 -17.99
CA LYS A 169 -18.46 0.24 -18.70
C LYS A 169 -18.17 -0.99 -17.86
N LEU A 170 -17.46 -0.80 -16.74
CA LEU A 170 -17.18 -1.80 -15.71
C LEU A 170 -17.90 -1.41 -14.42
N HIS A 171 -18.86 -2.25 -14.01
CA HIS A 171 -19.62 -1.99 -12.79
C HIS A 171 -18.75 -2.26 -11.52
N PRO A 172 -18.85 -1.41 -10.47
CA PRO A 172 -18.05 -1.60 -9.25
C PRO A 172 -18.22 -2.97 -8.59
N LEU A 173 -19.41 -3.57 -8.60
CA LEU A 173 -19.63 -4.91 -8.03
C LEU A 173 -18.89 -5.99 -8.80
N ASP A 174 -18.88 -5.93 -10.13
CA ASP A 174 -18.17 -6.90 -10.98
C ASP A 174 -16.66 -6.80 -10.73
N LEU A 175 -16.14 -5.57 -10.64
CA LEU A 175 -14.75 -5.29 -10.28
C LEU A 175 -14.40 -5.89 -8.90
N LYS A 176 -15.21 -5.59 -7.88
CA LYS A 176 -15.01 -6.08 -6.51
C LYS A 176 -14.99 -7.60 -6.44
N GLN A 177 -15.91 -8.27 -7.13
CA GLN A 177 -15.95 -9.75 -7.17
C GLN A 177 -14.69 -10.33 -7.80
N ALA A 178 -14.23 -9.75 -8.91
CA ALA A 178 -13.01 -10.19 -9.58
C ALA A 178 -11.77 -9.95 -8.69
N VAL A 179 -11.66 -8.79 -8.05
CA VAL A 179 -10.55 -8.47 -7.13
C VAL A 179 -10.55 -9.38 -5.91
N ALA A 180 -11.71 -9.63 -5.28
CA ALA A 180 -11.81 -10.54 -4.14
C ALA A 180 -11.38 -11.97 -4.50
N ARG A 181 -11.73 -12.45 -5.70
CA ARG A 181 -11.28 -13.76 -6.20
C ARG A 181 -9.76 -13.81 -6.32
N GLU A 182 -9.13 -12.83 -6.94
CA GLU A 182 -7.68 -12.80 -7.10
C GLU A 182 -6.95 -12.69 -5.74
N ILE A 183 -7.46 -11.88 -4.81
CA ILE A 183 -6.92 -11.82 -3.44
C ILE A 183 -7.01 -13.18 -2.78
N ASN A 184 -8.14 -13.88 -2.90
CA ASN A 184 -8.31 -15.20 -2.33
C ASN A 184 -7.33 -16.23 -2.89
N VAL A 185 -7.00 -16.13 -4.18
CA VAL A 185 -5.95 -16.96 -4.80
C VAL A 185 -4.57 -16.61 -4.20
N LEU A 186 -4.26 -15.33 -3.99
CA LEU A 186 -3.00 -14.89 -3.40
C LEU A 186 -2.86 -15.33 -1.94
N LEU A 187 -3.94 -15.37 -1.17
CA LEU A 187 -3.92 -15.76 0.24
C LEU A 187 -3.98 -17.29 0.47
N ALA A 188 -4.35 -18.07 -0.53
CA ALA A 188 -4.48 -19.51 -0.39
C ALA A 188 -3.21 -20.23 0.17
N PRO A 189 -1.97 -19.87 -0.22
CA PRO A 189 -0.76 -20.47 0.36
C PRO A 189 -0.59 -20.16 1.86
N PHE A 190 -0.98 -18.97 2.30
CA PHE A 190 -0.91 -18.55 3.72
C PHE A 190 -1.91 -19.34 4.55
N ARG A 191 -3.16 -19.49 4.07
CA ARG A 191 -4.20 -20.26 4.75
C ARG A 191 -3.81 -21.75 4.94
N LYS A 192 -3.11 -22.35 3.98
CA LYS A 192 -2.58 -23.71 4.13
C LYS A 192 -1.60 -23.87 5.29
N ASN A 193 -0.99 -22.77 5.73
CA ASN A 193 -0.03 -22.72 6.82
C ASN A 193 -0.55 -21.93 8.04
N GLN A 194 -1.85 -21.73 8.15
CA GLN A 194 -2.47 -20.85 9.14
C GLN A 194 -2.01 -21.13 10.57
N VAL A 195 -2.11 -22.39 11.03
CA VAL A 195 -1.72 -22.79 12.39
C VAL A 195 -0.28 -22.42 12.72
N LYS A 196 0.64 -22.64 11.76
CA LYS A 196 2.04 -22.27 11.92
C LYS A 196 2.23 -20.76 12.02
N LEU A 197 1.55 -20.00 11.14
CA LEU A 197 1.64 -18.54 11.09
C LEU A 197 1.03 -17.87 12.34
N GLU A 198 -0.09 -18.39 12.83
CA GLU A 198 -0.71 -17.92 14.09
C GLU A 198 0.19 -18.18 15.29
N LYS A 199 0.85 -19.34 15.35
CA LYS A 199 1.83 -19.64 16.39
C LYS A 199 3.00 -18.66 16.35
N MET A 200 3.58 -18.42 15.17
CA MET A 200 4.68 -17.46 14.99
C MET A 200 4.26 -16.04 15.37
N ALA A 201 3.04 -15.61 15.02
CA ALA A 201 2.52 -14.30 15.40
C ALA A 201 2.41 -14.18 16.93
N LYS A 202 1.90 -15.19 17.63
CA LYS A 202 1.83 -15.19 19.10
C LYS A 202 3.21 -15.12 19.76
N GLU A 203 4.18 -15.86 19.21
CA GLU A 203 5.57 -15.85 19.74
C GLU A 203 6.29 -14.52 19.47
N GLY A 204 5.99 -13.86 18.34
CA GLY A 204 6.64 -12.59 17.95
C GLY A 204 6.08 -11.35 18.64
N TYR A 205 4.87 -11.42 19.23
CA TYR A 205 4.20 -10.30 19.92
C TYR A 205 3.92 -10.59 21.40
N ALA A 206 4.57 -11.61 21.96
CA ALA A 206 4.47 -12.00 23.38
C ALA A 206 5.31 -11.09 24.28
#